data_5934ecdcd7a2e0d92daaaaee2b4a7422
#
_entry.id   5934ecdcd7a2e0d92daaaaee2b4a7422
#
_cell.length_a   1.000
_cell.length_b   1.000
_cell.length_c   1.000
_cell.angle_alpha   90.00
_cell.angle_beta   90.00
_cell.angle_gamma   90.00
#
_symmetry.space_group_name_H-M   'P 1'
#
loop_
_entity.id
_entity.type
_entity.pdbx_description
1 polymer ?
#
loop_
_entity_poly.entity_id
_entity_poly.type
_entity_poly.pdbx_seq_one_letter_code
_entity_poly.pdbx_strand_id
1 'polypeptide(L)'
;MVNTANSNVTRGRREFIKLALGSAGLATLGSLAPGASTSRLFGDELHAPAASSLSKAYTFLDQMMDLYAQGLTERLAQSYVPTQALDLGTVGFTYDNDMMIMALLQRGLPNDLSRARVLGNSLVYAQAHDPYADGRIRNGYDTDPFILSDGAVNIDYTYGQNGTATGNMAWTGMALCQLYHRTGAKSYLNAAKSIASWVQTNTYDTRGNGGYTGGLDSGYTALSWKSTEHNIDLYAFFTMLASLTGKSQWTTDAQWALTFVESMWDPTNGLFWTGTGTDGVTTNYYPVPEDCQSWSYLALRNSTYASSIDWAYTTLAATDGSFSGVSYSNADTSGVWFEGTAHMAAAFRARNSSGDAAKAKAFLQTIQLAQTTAPNNDGLGIDAASKDGLQTGFGDAYYAALHVGATGWYCVADQGGNPFLLQ
;
A
#
# COMPACT_ATOMS: atom_id res chain seq x y z
N MET A 1 -26.56 -18.29 -22.92
CA MET A 1 -26.62 -16.88 -22.53
C MET A 1 -25.68 -16.74 -21.34
N VAL A 2 -24.46 -16.27 -21.58
CA VAL A 2 -23.45 -16.10 -20.52
C VAL A 2 -23.77 -14.77 -19.84
N ASN A 3 -24.02 -14.82 -18.55
CA ASN A 3 -24.35 -13.67 -17.71
C ASN A 3 -23.09 -12.82 -17.52
N THR A 4 -23.03 -11.68 -18.18
CA THR A 4 -22.07 -10.61 -17.90
C THR A 4 -22.59 -9.76 -16.74
N ALA A 5 -22.43 -10.25 -15.53
CA ALA A 5 -22.75 -9.48 -14.33
C ALA A 5 -21.61 -9.65 -13.33
N ASN A 6 -21.07 -8.52 -12.91
CA ASN A 6 -20.21 -8.26 -11.76
C ASN A 6 -18.70 -8.10 -12.01
N SER A 7 -18.34 -6.93 -12.55
CA SER A 7 -16.98 -6.42 -12.50
C SER A 7 -16.79 -5.19 -11.56
N ASN A 8 -17.74 -4.92 -10.66
CA ASN A 8 -17.73 -3.69 -9.86
C ASN A 8 -17.48 -3.92 -8.36
N VAL A 9 -16.82 -5.02 -8.00
CA VAL A 9 -16.58 -5.37 -6.60
C VAL A 9 -15.13 -5.10 -6.25
N THR A 10 -14.89 -4.25 -5.28
CA THR A 10 -13.58 -3.90 -4.71
C THR A 10 -12.77 -2.81 -5.43
N ARG A 11 -13.33 -1.62 -5.57
CA ARG A 11 -12.70 -0.49 -6.26
C ARG A 11 -12.05 0.56 -5.33
N GLY A 12 -11.72 0.28 -4.12
CA GLY A 12 -11.10 1.26 -3.25
C GLY A 12 -9.64 1.56 -3.62
N ARG A 13 -8.73 0.70 -3.30
CA ARG A 13 -7.33 0.75 -3.68
C ARG A 13 -7.08 0.39 -5.15
N ARG A 14 -8.09 -0.10 -5.85
CA ARG A 14 -8.06 -0.77 -7.15
C ARG A 14 -8.58 0.03 -8.34
N GLU A 15 -9.04 1.26 -8.17
CA GLU A 15 -9.44 2.12 -9.31
C GLU A 15 -8.26 2.78 -10.04
N PHE A 16 -7.03 2.41 -9.71
CA PHE A 16 -5.84 3.18 -9.97
C PHE A 16 -5.30 3.16 -11.41
N ILE A 17 -5.71 2.25 -12.29
CA ILE A 17 -4.95 2.02 -13.53
C ILE A 17 -5.84 1.92 -14.77
N LYS A 18 -6.86 2.76 -14.90
CA LYS A 18 -7.74 2.71 -16.09
C LYS A 18 -7.38 3.60 -17.27
N LEU A 19 -6.33 4.41 -17.22
CA LEU A 19 -6.11 5.43 -18.24
C LEU A 19 -4.63 5.64 -18.61
N ALA A 20 -4.07 4.74 -19.39
CA ALA A 20 -2.89 5.06 -20.19
C ALA A 20 -2.82 4.21 -21.45
N LEU A 21 -3.74 4.41 -22.38
CA LEU A 21 -3.58 3.97 -23.77
C LEU A 21 -3.98 5.13 -24.70
N GLY A 22 -2.99 5.90 -25.08
CA GLY A 22 -3.18 6.97 -26.06
C GLY A 22 -1.85 7.56 -26.57
N SER A 23 -1.45 7.08 -27.74
CA SER A 23 -0.57 7.70 -28.73
C SER A 23 0.95 7.75 -28.49
N ALA A 24 1.63 6.92 -29.27
CA ALA A 24 3.05 6.94 -29.58
C ALA A 24 3.46 8.16 -30.42
N GLY A 25 4.60 8.75 -30.10
CA GLY A 25 5.33 9.68 -30.94
C GLY A 25 6.82 9.35 -30.93
N LEU A 26 7.32 8.80 -32.04
CA LEU A 26 8.75 8.54 -32.30
C LEU A 26 9.57 9.83 -32.35
N ALA A 27 10.74 9.85 -31.72
CA ALA A 27 11.87 10.62 -32.23
C ALA A 27 13.20 9.94 -31.87
N THR A 28 14.07 9.86 -32.89
CA THR A 28 15.26 9.04 -33.02
C THR A 28 16.55 9.76 -32.63
N LEU A 29 17.51 8.96 -32.13
CA LEU A 29 18.97 8.95 -32.41
C LEU A 29 19.87 10.15 -32.03
N GLY A 30 20.91 9.80 -31.28
CA GLY A 30 22.16 10.55 -31.22
C GLY A 30 23.26 9.81 -30.46
N SER A 31 24.05 9.01 -31.21
CA SER A 31 25.27 8.36 -30.74
C SER A 31 26.45 9.33 -30.66
N LEU A 32 27.34 9.17 -29.68
CA LEU A 32 28.79 9.42 -29.85
C LEU A 32 29.59 8.80 -28.68
N ALA A 33 30.52 7.92 -29.00
CA ALA A 33 31.67 7.49 -28.19
C ALA A 33 32.94 8.02 -28.86
N PRO A 34 34.19 7.70 -28.45
CA PRO A 34 34.80 7.49 -27.16
C PRO A 34 36.11 8.29 -26.96
N GLY A 35 36.75 8.23 -25.81
CA GLY A 35 38.15 8.64 -25.76
C GLY A 35 38.77 8.79 -24.38
N ALA A 36 39.85 8.02 -24.22
CA ALA A 36 41.05 8.24 -23.41
C ALA A 36 41.13 7.66 -21.99
N SER A 37 41.92 6.57 -21.94
CA SER A 37 42.51 5.99 -20.76
C SER A 37 43.60 6.92 -20.17
N THR A 38 43.59 7.07 -18.85
CA THR A 38 44.79 7.41 -18.07
C THR A 38 44.89 6.50 -16.87
N SER A 39 45.90 5.65 -16.89
CA SER A 39 46.35 4.86 -15.73
C SER A 39 46.72 5.76 -14.56
N ARG A 40 46.14 5.51 -13.39
CA ARG A 40 46.65 6.02 -12.11
C ARG A 40 46.87 4.89 -11.12
N LEU A 41 48.03 5.02 -10.50
CA LEU A 41 48.69 4.22 -9.50
C LEU A 41 47.79 3.78 -8.33
N PHE A 42 48.04 2.55 -7.87
CA PHE A 42 47.47 1.91 -6.70
C PHE A 42 47.62 2.78 -5.44
N GLY A 43 46.47 3.26 -4.92
CA GLY A 43 46.28 3.63 -3.55
C GLY A 43 45.21 2.67 -3.02
N ASP A 44 45.46 2.01 -1.89
CA ASP A 44 44.46 1.24 -1.15
C ASP A 44 43.33 2.20 -0.70
N GLU A 45 42.36 2.43 -1.58
CA GLU A 45 41.09 3.01 -1.15
C GLU A 45 40.39 1.92 -0.31
N LEU A 46 40.30 2.16 0.99
CA LEU A 46 39.36 1.49 1.87
C LEU A 46 37.97 1.66 1.26
N HIS A 47 37.54 0.70 0.46
CA HIS A 47 36.18 0.68 -0.08
C HIS A 47 35.22 0.65 1.11
N ALA A 48 34.47 1.74 1.31
CA ALA A 48 33.33 1.70 2.22
C ALA A 48 32.47 0.47 1.87
N PRO A 49 32.01 -0.32 2.85
CA PRO A 49 31.18 -1.47 2.57
C PRO A 49 29.99 -1.04 1.71
N ALA A 50 29.68 -1.80 0.66
CA ALA A 50 28.56 -1.51 -0.22
C ALA A 50 27.27 -1.38 0.61
N ALA A 51 26.48 -0.33 0.33
CA ALA A 51 25.22 -0.10 1.03
C ALA A 51 24.32 -1.32 0.94
N SER A 52 23.72 -1.73 2.07
CA SER A 52 22.78 -2.87 2.10
C SER A 52 21.56 -2.58 1.24
N SER A 53 20.90 -3.63 0.76
CA SER A 53 19.63 -3.52 0.02
C SER A 53 18.59 -2.67 0.78
N LEU A 54 18.46 -2.90 2.08
CA LEU A 54 17.58 -2.11 2.95
C LEU A 54 17.96 -0.62 2.97
N SER A 55 19.25 -0.29 3.10
CA SER A 55 19.72 1.11 3.07
C SER A 55 19.41 1.80 1.74
N LYS A 56 19.55 1.08 0.63
CA LYS A 56 19.22 1.56 -0.71
C LYS A 56 17.71 1.82 -0.85
N ALA A 57 16.86 0.92 -0.35
CA ALA A 57 15.41 1.09 -0.36
C ALA A 57 14.99 2.38 0.38
N TYR A 58 15.57 2.65 1.54
CA TYR A 58 15.34 3.92 2.23
C TYR A 58 15.85 5.15 1.47
N THR A 59 16.96 5.01 0.73
CA THR A 59 17.45 6.10 -0.14
C THR A 59 16.41 6.39 -1.24
N PHE A 60 15.80 5.37 -1.84
CA PHE A 60 14.72 5.58 -2.81
C PHE A 60 13.53 6.31 -2.19
N LEU A 61 13.04 5.85 -1.02
CA LEU A 61 11.94 6.52 -0.34
C LEU A 61 12.26 8.00 -0.06
N ASP A 62 13.48 8.27 0.41
CA ASP A 62 13.95 9.63 0.66
C ASP A 62 13.95 10.48 -0.63
N GLN A 63 14.41 9.94 -1.76
CA GLN A 63 14.41 10.62 -3.05
C GLN A 63 12.98 10.91 -3.55
N MET A 64 12.07 9.94 -3.46
CA MET A 64 10.69 10.14 -3.89
C MET A 64 9.95 11.20 -3.05
N MET A 65 10.24 11.28 -1.77
CA MET A 65 9.70 12.32 -0.90
C MET A 65 10.24 13.72 -1.22
N ASP A 66 11.50 13.80 -1.67
CA ASP A 66 12.18 15.08 -1.89
C ASP A 66 12.10 15.56 -3.35
N LEU A 67 11.51 14.77 -4.25
CA LEU A 67 11.48 15.03 -5.68
C LEU A 67 10.91 16.42 -6.01
N TYR A 68 9.87 16.85 -5.31
CA TYR A 68 9.22 18.16 -5.48
C TYR A 68 9.26 19.02 -4.20
N ALA A 69 10.28 18.83 -3.35
CA ALA A 69 10.35 19.51 -2.05
C ALA A 69 10.40 21.04 -2.15
N GLN A 70 11.12 21.60 -3.11
CA GLN A 70 11.24 23.04 -3.41
C GLN A 70 11.23 23.97 -2.18
N GLY A 71 11.78 23.51 -1.04
CA GLY A 71 11.77 24.26 0.22
C GLY A 71 10.47 24.21 1.02
N LEU A 72 9.44 23.49 0.55
CA LEU A 72 8.19 23.30 1.28
C LEU A 72 8.35 22.23 2.37
N THR A 73 7.69 22.45 3.50
CA THR A 73 7.64 21.49 4.61
C THR A 73 6.54 20.45 4.41
N GLU A 74 5.40 20.85 3.85
CA GLU A 74 4.28 19.97 3.52
C GLU A 74 4.44 19.42 2.10
N ARG A 75 4.58 18.10 1.99
CA ARG A 75 4.71 17.37 0.72
C ARG A 75 4.40 15.90 0.90
N LEU A 76 4.01 15.25 -0.16
CA LEU A 76 3.90 13.80 -0.28
C LEU A 76 4.95 13.27 -1.26
N ALA A 77 5.30 12.00 -1.12
CA ALA A 77 6.09 11.29 -2.10
C ALA A 77 5.22 10.94 -3.31
N GLN A 78 5.76 11.12 -4.52
CA GLN A 78 5.18 10.54 -5.73
C GLN A 78 5.24 9.00 -5.62
N SER A 79 4.16 8.31 -5.96
CA SER A 79 4.02 6.87 -5.74
C SER A 79 4.83 6.01 -6.70
N TYR A 80 4.84 6.38 -7.98
CA TYR A 80 5.51 5.62 -9.04
C TYR A 80 6.52 6.47 -9.79
N VAL A 81 7.63 5.86 -10.18
CA VAL A 81 8.49 6.43 -11.22
C VAL A 81 7.84 6.10 -12.58
N PRO A 82 7.55 7.10 -13.44
CA PRO A 82 6.93 6.85 -14.73
C PRO A 82 7.78 5.94 -15.62
N THR A 83 7.11 5.07 -16.36
CA THR A 83 7.69 4.19 -17.37
C THR A 83 6.96 4.36 -18.71
N GLN A 84 7.41 3.65 -19.76
CA GLN A 84 6.68 3.64 -21.03
C GLN A 84 5.29 2.99 -20.90
N ALA A 85 5.13 2.03 -19.98
CA ALA A 85 3.89 1.28 -19.78
C ALA A 85 2.96 1.92 -18.73
N LEU A 86 3.50 2.74 -17.83
CA LEU A 86 2.76 3.37 -16.75
C LEU A 86 3.22 4.81 -16.55
N ASP A 87 2.30 5.76 -16.75
CA ASP A 87 2.49 7.16 -16.40
C ASP A 87 1.25 7.66 -15.63
N LEU A 88 1.43 7.92 -14.37
CA LEU A 88 0.42 8.47 -13.45
C LEU A 88 0.77 9.92 -13.05
N GLY A 89 1.58 10.61 -13.86
CA GLY A 89 2.01 11.97 -13.56
C GLY A 89 2.76 12.05 -12.24
N THR A 90 2.37 13.02 -11.42
CA THR A 90 3.02 13.29 -10.12
C THR A 90 2.21 12.77 -8.93
N VAL A 91 1.29 11.81 -9.15
CA VAL A 91 0.38 11.35 -8.10
C VAL A 91 1.12 10.69 -6.93
N GLY A 92 0.85 11.18 -5.74
CA GLY A 92 1.17 10.54 -4.47
C GLY A 92 -0.08 9.86 -3.91
N PHE A 93 -0.15 8.53 -4.00
CA PHE A 93 -1.22 7.78 -3.36
C PHE A 93 -1.09 7.85 -1.85
N THR A 94 -2.21 8.06 -1.19
CA THR A 94 -2.25 8.21 0.26
C THR A 94 -1.73 6.96 0.96
N TYR A 95 -2.15 5.78 0.50
CA TYR A 95 -1.67 4.50 1.03
C TYR A 95 -0.13 4.34 0.96
N ASP A 96 0.49 4.71 -0.16
CA ASP A 96 1.93 4.58 -0.33
C ASP A 96 2.70 5.50 0.63
N ASN A 97 2.16 6.70 0.85
CA ASN A 97 2.70 7.65 1.82
C ASN A 97 2.50 7.18 3.26
N ASP A 98 1.39 6.50 3.56
CA ASP A 98 1.15 5.86 4.85
C ASP A 98 2.16 4.74 5.11
N MET A 99 2.42 3.90 4.10
CA MET A 99 3.45 2.86 4.18
C MET A 99 4.86 3.44 4.36
N MET A 100 5.16 4.56 3.69
CA MET A 100 6.43 5.25 3.88
C MET A 100 6.56 5.77 5.32
N ILE A 101 5.50 6.33 5.92
CA ILE A 101 5.49 6.72 7.34
C ILE A 101 5.80 5.50 8.22
N MET A 102 5.13 4.36 7.97
CA MET A 102 5.35 3.12 8.74
C MET A 102 6.80 2.63 8.64
N ALA A 103 7.37 2.62 7.41
CA ALA A 103 8.75 2.23 7.18
C ALA A 103 9.75 3.14 7.91
N LEU A 104 9.56 4.46 7.83
CA LEU A 104 10.41 5.44 8.52
C LEU A 104 10.34 5.26 10.04
N LEU A 105 9.14 5.08 10.62
CA LEU A 105 8.98 4.85 12.04
C LEU A 105 9.60 3.52 12.49
N GLN A 106 9.54 2.48 11.63
CA GLN A 106 10.16 1.18 11.89
C GLN A 106 11.68 1.27 11.95
N ARG A 107 12.35 1.98 11.02
CA ARG A 107 13.80 2.18 11.07
C ARG A 107 14.22 3.05 12.25
N GLY A 108 13.47 4.11 12.50
CA GLY A 108 13.57 4.95 13.70
C GLY A 108 14.88 5.70 13.87
N LEU A 109 15.62 6.00 12.80
CA LEU A 109 16.81 6.85 12.87
C LEU A 109 16.40 8.31 13.16
N PRO A 110 17.32 9.17 13.66
CA PRO A 110 16.97 10.55 14.04
C PRO A 110 16.25 11.36 12.95
N ASN A 111 16.65 11.17 11.69
CA ASN A 111 16.03 11.85 10.54
C ASN A 111 14.67 11.26 10.16
N ASP A 112 14.44 9.98 10.42
CA ASP A 112 13.22 9.28 10.00
C ASP A 112 11.98 9.86 10.66
N LEU A 113 12.04 10.14 11.95
CA LEU A 113 10.93 10.76 12.67
C LEU A 113 10.58 12.15 12.11
N SER A 114 11.59 12.92 11.70
CA SER A 114 11.38 14.23 11.09
C SER A 114 10.69 14.09 9.73
N ARG A 115 11.12 13.15 8.91
CA ARG A 115 10.52 12.86 7.59
C ARG A 115 9.11 12.30 7.72
N ALA A 116 8.88 11.34 8.62
CA ALA A 116 7.56 10.82 8.92
C ALA A 116 6.59 11.93 9.39
N ARG A 117 7.08 12.90 10.17
CA ARG A 117 6.29 14.08 10.56
C ARG A 117 5.93 14.98 9.38
N VAL A 118 6.81 15.17 8.42
CA VAL A 118 6.49 15.95 7.21
C VAL A 118 5.33 15.29 6.46
N LEU A 119 5.40 13.99 6.20
CA LEU A 119 4.31 13.25 5.55
C LEU A 119 3.01 13.30 6.38
N GLY A 120 3.09 13.04 7.68
CA GLY A 120 1.92 13.10 8.56
C GLY A 120 1.31 14.49 8.66
N ASN A 121 2.11 15.56 8.69
CA ASN A 121 1.62 16.94 8.66
C ASN A 121 0.94 17.24 7.32
N SER A 122 1.48 16.73 6.21
CA SER A 122 0.89 16.88 4.88
C SER A 122 -0.48 16.20 4.79
N LEU A 123 -0.64 15.00 5.36
CA LEU A 123 -1.94 14.33 5.44
C LEU A 123 -2.93 15.09 6.33
N VAL A 124 -2.48 15.62 7.48
CA VAL A 124 -3.31 16.50 8.32
C VAL A 124 -3.70 17.77 7.59
N TYR A 125 -2.77 18.37 6.84
CA TYR A 125 -3.05 19.52 5.98
C TYR A 125 -4.09 19.19 4.91
N ALA A 126 -3.91 18.07 4.19
CA ALA A 126 -4.84 17.62 3.16
C ALA A 126 -6.26 17.41 3.71
N GLN A 127 -6.38 16.80 4.89
CA GLN A 127 -7.68 16.64 5.57
C GLN A 127 -8.33 17.98 5.92
N ALA A 128 -7.53 18.91 6.45
CA ALA A 128 -8.04 20.23 6.90
C ALA A 128 -8.43 21.15 5.73
N HIS A 129 -7.87 20.92 4.54
CA HIS A 129 -8.11 21.73 3.34
C HIS A 129 -8.91 20.98 2.27
N ASP A 130 -9.50 19.82 2.61
CA ASP A 130 -10.46 19.16 1.72
C ASP A 130 -11.72 20.04 1.56
N PRO A 131 -12.21 20.26 0.32
CA PRO A 131 -13.37 21.13 0.07
C PRO A 131 -14.65 20.74 0.83
N TYR A 132 -14.79 19.48 1.22
CA TYR A 132 -15.95 19.01 1.99
C TYR A 132 -15.82 19.26 3.50
N ALA A 133 -14.62 19.49 4.01
CA ALA A 133 -14.33 19.78 5.41
C ALA A 133 -15.00 18.80 6.40
N ASP A 134 -15.14 17.54 6.03
CA ASP A 134 -15.85 16.49 6.79
C ASP A 134 -14.92 15.45 7.42
N GLY A 135 -13.61 15.63 7.30
CA GLY A 135 -12.59 14.77 7.90
C GLY A 135 -12.09 13.65 7.00
N ARG A 136 -12.49 13.62 5.71
CA ARG A 136 -12.00 12.64 4.74
C ARG A 136 -10.54 12.88 4.33
N ILE A 137 -9.95 11.82 3.78
CA ILE A 137 -8.71 11.84 3.00
C ILE A 137 -9.03 11.29 1.61
N ARG A 138 -8.40 11.83 0.57
CA ARG A 138 -8.54 11.34 -0.80
C ARG A 138 -7.63 10.15 -1.05
N ASN A 139 -7.92 9.39 -2.10
CA ASN A 139 -7.08 8.27 -2.51
C ASN A 139 -5.69 8.72 -2.96
N GLY A 140 -5.56 9.92 -3.53
CA GLY A 140 -4.30 10.49 -3.95
C GLY A 140 -4.35 11.98 -4.22
N TYR A 141 -3.18 12.57 -4.27
CA TYR A 141 -2.94 13.99 -4.49
C TYR A 141 -1.81 14.15 -5.50
N ASP A 142 -1.87 15.21 -6.32
CA ASP A 142 -0.71 15.64 -7.09
C ASP A 142 0.37 16.20 -6.16
N THR A 143 1.61 15.81 -6.39
CA THR A 143 2.74 16.20 -5.54
C THR A 143 3.53 17.40 -6.08
N ASP A 144 3.26 17.83 -7.33
CA ASP A 144 3.92 18.96 -7.97
C ASP A 144 2.94 19.98 -8.59
N PRO A 145 2.54 20.99 -7.83
CA PRO A 145 2.75 21.20 -6.41
C PRO A 145 1.70 20.46 -5.55
N PHE A 146 2.06 20.05 -4.35
CA PHE A 146 1.11 19.47 -3.39
C PHE A 146 0.11 20.51 -2.84
N ILE A 147 0.56 21.74 -2.64
CA ILE A 147 -0.25 22.88 -2.20
C ILE A 147 -0.30 23.90 -3.33
N LEU A 148 -1.51 24.25 -3.75
CA LEU A 148 -1.75 25.26 -4.78
C LEU A 148 -1.48 26.68 -4.25
N SER A 149 -1.34 27.65 -5.16
CA SER A 149 -1.00 29.05 -4.82
C SER A 149 -2.03 29.74 -3.94
N ASP A 150 -3.26 29.25 -3.90
CA ASP A 150 -4.35 29.75 -3.05
C ASP A 150 -4.41 29.03 -1.68
N GLY A 151 -3.51 28.08 -1.42
CA GLY A 151 -3.46 27.26 -0.22
C GLY A 151 -4.34 26.00 -0.26
N ALA A 152 -5.06 25.76 -1.33
CA ALA A 152 -5.80 24.50 -1.47
C ALA A 152 -4.85 23.32 -1.66
N VAL A 153 -5.25 22.13 -1.18
CA VAL A 153 -4.53 20.90 -1.47
C VAL A 153 -4.79 20.47 -2.92
N ASN A 154 -3.76 20.00 -3.62
CA ASN A 154 -3.87 19.59 -5.01
C ASN A 154 -4.40 18.15 -5.10
N ILE A 155 -5.73 18.01 -5.10
CA ILE A 155 -6.40 16.70 -5.22
C ILE A 155 -6.24 16.21 -6.67
N ASP A 156 -5.81 14.95 -6.86
CA ASP A 156 -5.72 14.39 -8.20
C ASP A 156 -7.09 14.06 -8.79
N TYR A 157 -7.48 14.85 -9.78
CA TYR A 157 -8.66 14.62 -10.61
C TYR A 157 -8.30 13.97 -11.96
N THR A 158 -7.04 14.03 -12.37
CA THR A 158 -6.58 13.59 -13.68
C THR A 158 -6.63 12.08 -13.80
N TYR A 159 -6.15 11.40 -12.77
CA TYR A 159 -6.12 9.93 -12.71
C TYR A 159 -7.23 9.37 -11.80
N GLY A 160 -8.19 10.22 -11.39
CA GLY A 160 -9.38 9.81 -10.63
C GLY A 160 -9.12 9.44 -9.18
N GLN A 161 -8.05 9.98 -8.56
CA GLN A 161 -7.70 9.68 -7.18
C GLN A 161 -8.44 10.57 -6.16
N ASN A 162 -9.35 11.38 -6.62
CA ASN A 162 -10.22 12.22 -5.81
C ASN A 162 -11.32 11.46 -5.04
N GLY A 163 -11.45 10.15 -5.22
CA GLY A 163 -12.29 9.28 -4.41
C GLY A 163 -11.83 9.19 -2.94
N THR A 164 -12.63 8.52 -2.12
CA THR A 164 -12.36 8.29 -0.69
C THR A 164 -12.65 6.83 -0.35
N ALA A 165 -11.67 5.96 -0.56
CA ALA A 165 -11.78 4.55 -0.27
C ALA A 165 -11.64 4.27 1.22
N THR A 166 -12.47 3.39 1.75
CA THR A 166 -12.45 3.00 3.17
C THR A 166 -11.10 2.44 3.61
N GLY A 167 -10.43 1.64 2.76
CA GLY A 167 -9.08 1.13 3.03
C GLY A 167 -8.05 2.25 3.16
N ASN A 168 -8.02 3.21 2.22
CA ASN A 168 -7.10 4.35 2.31
C ASN A 168 -7.34 5.20 3.57
N MET A 169 -8.61 5.40 3.94
CA MET A 169 -8.97 6.07 5.19
C MET A 169 -8.40 5.32 6.41
N ALA A 170 -8.51 3.99 6.44
CA ALA A 170 -7.99 3.17 7.54
C ALA A 170 -6.46 3.22 7.61
N TRP A 171 -5.76 3.13 6.47
CA TRP A 171 -4.30 3.21 6.42
C TRP A 171 -3.77 4.55 6.91
N THR A 172 -4.34 5.67 6.44
CA THR A 172 -3.99 7.00 6.98
C THR A 172 -4.29 7.08 8.47
N GLY A 173 -5.42 6.53 8.91
CA GLY A 173 -5.77 6.47 10.33
C GLY A 173 -4.73 5.73 11.15
N MET A 174 -4.24 4.57 10.68
CA MET A 174 -3.16 3.80 11.32
C MET A 174 -1.85 4.58 11.35
N ALA A 175 -1.43 5.19 10.22
CA ALA A 175 -0.19 5.98 10.15
C ALA A 175 -0.20 7.16 11.13
N LEU A 176 -1.33 7.86 11.23
CA LEU A 176 -1.51 8.96 12.21
C LEU A 176 -1.52 8.46 13.66
N CYS A 177 -2.10 7.27 13.93
CA CYS A 177 -2.03 6.62 15.25
C CYS A 177 -0.59 6.29 15.63
N GLN A 178 0.21 5.75 14.71
CA GLN A 178 1.65 5.48 14.91
C GLN A 178 2.43 6.77 15.20
N LEU A 179 2.19 7.81 14.41
CA LEU A 179 2.81 9.12 14.63
C LEU A 179 2.44 9.72 15.99
N TYR A 180 1.17 9.62 16.39
CA TYR A 180 0.77 10.05 17.73
C TYR A 180 1.44 9.22 18.82
N HIS A 181 1.50 7.91 18.67
CA HIS A 181 2.16 7.02 19.63
C HIS A 181 3.63 7.38 19.82
N ARG A 182 4.34 7.69 18.73
CA ARG A 182 5.78 8.04 18.76
C ARG A 182 6.07 9.48 19.19
N THR A 183 5.13 10.42 19.03
CA THR A 183 5.38 11.86 19.21
C THR A 183 4.58 12.51 20.31
N GLY A 184 3.44 11.96 20.70
CA GLY A 184 2.46 12.58 21.58
C GLY A 184 1.72 13.79 20.97
N ALA A 185 1.93 14.11 19.67
CA ALA A 185 1.34 15.27 19.04
C ALA A 185 -0.16 15.06 18.77
N LYS A 186 -1.00 15.81 19.50
CA LYS A 186 -2.46 15.65 19.47
C LYS A 186 -3.10 15.92 18.10
N SER A 187 -2.43 16.66 17.20
CA SER A 187 -2.89 16.88 15.83
C SER A 187 -3.14 15.57 15.11
N TYR A 188 -2.20 14.62 15.18
CA TYR A 188 -2.34 13.31 14.56
C TYR A 188 -3.52 12.49 15.13
N LEU A 189 -3.64 12.44 16.47
CA LEU A 189 -4.76 11.74 17.08
C LEU A 189 -6.12 12.37 16.74
N ASN A 190 -6.19 13.69 16.65
CA ASN A 190 -7.42 14.38 16.29
C ASN A 190 -7.79 14.11 14.82
N ALA A 191 -6.82 14.15 13.91
CA ALA A 191 -7.03 13.82 12.51
C ALA A 191 -7.47 12.35 12.33
N ALA A 192 -6.82 11.41 13.02
CA ALA A 192 -7.24 10.01 13.04
C ALA A 192 -8.69 9.84 13.52
N LYS A 193 -9.10 10.54 14.60
CA LYS A 193 -10.49 10.51 15.06
C LYS A 193 -11.48 11.09 14.04
N SER A 194 -11.09 12.12 13.30
CA SER A 194 -11.93 12.70 12.23
C SER A 194 -12.13 11.69 11.10
N ILE A 195 -11.05 10.98 10.71
CA ILE A 195 -11.14 9.84 9.77
C ILE A 195 -12.12 8.78 10.28
N ALA A 196 -11.96 8.35 11.53
CA ALA A 196 -12.83 7.34 12.13
C ALA A 196 -14.30 7.77 12.15
N SER A 197 -14.57 9.04 12.46
CA SER A 197 -15.92 9.59 12.46
C SER A 197 -16.51 9.63 11.04
N TRP A 198 -15.70 9.97 10.04
CA TRP A 198 -16.12 9.94 8.65
C TRP A 198 -16.50 8.51 8.20
N VAL A 199 -15.66 7.52 8.51
CA VAL A 199 -15.89 6.11 8.21
C VAL A 199 -17.21 5.64 8.84
N GLN A 200 -17.42 5.94 10.13
CA GLN A 200 -18.66 5.62 10.83
C GLN A 200 -19.91 6.22 10.17
N THR A 201 -19.80 7.47 9.74
CA THR A 201 -20.94 8.20 9.18
C THR A 201 -21.28 7.73 7.75
N ASN A 202 -20.27 7.41 6.95
CA ASN A 202 -20.44 7.24 5.50
C ASN A 202 -20.38 5.77 5.05
N THR A 203 -19.81 4.86 5.84
CA THR A 203 -19.55 3.49 5.37
C THR A 203 -20.08 2.39 6.32
N TYR A 204 -20.58 2.73 7.49
CA TYR A 204 -21.21 1.78 8.42
C TYR A 204 -22.41 1.10 7.75
N ASP A 205 -22.47 -0.23 7.77
CA ASP A 205 -23.47 -0.99 7.04
C ASP A 205 -23.98 -2.18 7.87
N THR A 206 -25.29 -2.33 7.98
CA THR A 206 -25.96 -3.40 8.72
C THR A 206 -26.47 -4.54 7.84
N ARG A 207 -26.29 -4.47 6.53
CA ARG A 207 -26.72 -5.53 5.60
C ARG A 207 -25.85 -6.78 5.80
N GLY A 208 -26.46 -7.95 5.66
CA GLY A 208 -25.77 -9.24 5.81
C GLY A 208 -25.06 -9.35 7.16
N ASN A 209 -23.75 -9.59 7.14
CA ASN A 209 -22.93 -9.76 8.34
C ASN A 209 -22.35 -8.43 8.87
N GLY A 210 -22.94 -7.30 8.55
CA GLY A 210 -22.46 -5.99 9.00
C GLY A 210 -21.18 -5.54 8.30
N GLY A 211 -20.33 -4.78 9.01
CA GLY A 211 -19.07 -4.23 8.51
C GLY A 211 -19.20 -2.86 7.87
N TYR A 212 -18.21 -2.50 7.04
CA TYR A 212 -18.09 -1.20 6.41
C TYR A 212 -17.99 -1.33 4.89
N THR A 213 -18.67 -0.44 4.17
CA THR A 213 -18.69 -0.41 2.69
C THR A 213 -17.42 0.21 2.11
N GLY A 214 -17.28 0.17 0.76
CA GLY A 214 -16.08 0.58 0.05
C GLY A 214 -15.70 2.07 0.14
N GLY A 215 -16.62 2.93 0.60
CA GLY A 215 -16.40 4.38 0.64
C GLY A 215 -17.05 5.10 -0.52
N LEU A 216 -16.37 6.09 -1.10
CA LEU A 216 -16.84 6.88 -2.25
C LEU A 216 -15.90 6.70 -3.44
N ASP A 217 -16.46 6.53 -4.65
CA ASP A 217 -15.70 6.57 -5.89
C ASP A 217 -15.25 8.00 -6.28
N SER A 218 -14.57 8.13 -7.42
CA SER A 218 -14.14 9.43 -7.95
C SER A 218 -15.28 10.35 -8.37
N GLY A 219 -16.47 9.79 -8.63
CA GLY A 219 -17.72 10.54 -8.86
C GLY A 219 -18.48 10.87 -7.57
N TYR A 220 -17.88 10.56 -6.41
CA TYR A 220 -18.50 10.72 -5.07
C TYR A 220 -19.74 9.86 -4.86
N THR A 221 -19.89 8.80 -5.63
CA THR A 221 -20.98 7.82 -5.44
C THR A 221 -20.57 6.84 -4.33
N ALA A 222 -21.50 6.56 -3.42
CA ALA A 222 -21.26 5.58 -2.36
C ALA A 222 -21.08 4.16 -2.96
N LEU A 223 -19.98 3.53 -2.59
CA LEU A 223 -19.67 2.16 -2.96
C LEU A 223 -20.37 1.23 -1.98
N SER A 224 -21.34 0.47 -2.45
CA SER A 224 -22.22 -0.35 -1.62
C SER A 224 -21.70 -1.77 -1.32
N TRP A 225 -20.65 -2.20 -2.01
CA TRP A 225 -19.95 -3.44 -1.73
C TRP A 225 -19.04 -3.31 -0.48
N LYS A 226 -18.63 -4.44 0.09
CA LYS A 226 -17.70 -4.51 1.22
C LYS A 226 -16.46 -5.29 0.81
N SER A 227 -15.28 -4.79 1.19
CA SER A 227 -14.01 -5.49 1.03
C SER A 227 -13.59 -6.12 2.36
N THR A 228 -13.11 -7.36 2.31
CA THR A 228 -12.45 -8.02 3.44
C THR A 228 -11.20 -7.25 3.83
N GLU A 229 -10.38 -6.85 2.86
CA GLU A 229 -9.20 -6.00 3.05
C GLU A 229 -9.54 -4.73 3.85
N HIS A 230 -10.49 -3.90 3.37
CA HIS A 230 -10.85 -2.65 4.05
C HIS A 230 -11.34 -2.86 5.49
N ASN A 231 -12.03 -3.96 5.75
CA ASN A 231 -12.51 -4.27 7.10
C ASN A 231 -11.39 -4.80 8.01
N ILE A 232 -10.37 -5.49 7.47
CA ILE A 232 -9.13 -5.82 8.19
C ILE A 232 -8.41 -4.54 8.63
N ASP A 233 -8.26 -3.59 7.69
CA ASP A 233 -7.61 -2.30 7.95
C ASP A 233 -8.35 -1.51 9.03
N LEU A 234 -9.67 -1.46 8.95
CA LEU A 234 -10.51 -0.79 9.96
C LEU A 234 -10.44 -1.46 11.32
N TYR A 235 -10.40 -2.79 11.37
CA TYR A 235 -10.22 -3.51 12.63
C TYR A 235 -8.92 -3.08 13.32
N ALA A 236 -7.81 -3.04 12.58
CA ALA A 236 -6.52 -2.61 13.11
C ALA A 236 -6.55 -1.13 13.52
N PHE A 237 -7.07 -0.26 12.66
CA PHE A 237 -7.17 1.17 12.93
C PHE A 237 -7.99 1.47 14.20
N PHE A 238 -9.20 0.92 14.32
CA PHE A 238 -10.03 1.13 15.48
C PHE A 238 -9.43 0.50 16.75
N THR A 239 -8.73 -0.62 16.63
CA THR A 239 -7.98 -1.24 17.75
C THR A 239 -6.86 -0.30 18.24
N MET A 240 -6.12 0.33 17.32
CA MET A 240 -5.12 1.35 17.68
C MET A 240 -5.77 2.54 18.38
N LEU A 241 -6.88 3.08 17.85
CA LEU A 241 -7.62 4.17 18.50
C LEU A 241 -8.14 3.79 19.90
N ALA A 242 -8.66 2.57 20.07
CA ALA A 242 -9.09 2.07 21.37
C ALA A 242 -7.93 2.05 22.37
N SER A 243 -6.78 1.52 21.97
CA SER A 243 -5.56 1.48 22.79
C SER A 243 -5.08 2.87 23.18
N LEU A 244 -5.02 3.81 22.24
CA LEU A 244 -4.49 5.17 22.45
C LEU A 244 -5.43 6.07 23.25
N THR A 245 -6.73 5.81 23.22
CA THR A 245 -7.74 6.72 23.83
C THR A 245 -8.47 6.13 25.04
N GLY A 246 -8.47 4.81 25.20
CA GLY A 246 -9.28 4.11 26.21
C GLY A 246 -10.80 4.20 25.96
N LYS A 247 -11.24 4.60 24.77
CA LYS A 247 -12.66 4.77 24.44
C LYS A 247 -13.27 3.46 23.96
N SER A 248 -14.30 2.95 24.65
CA SER A 248 -15.00 1.70 24.31
C SER A 248 -15.70 1.75 22.95
N GLN A 249 -16.07 2.93 22.44
CA GLN A 249 -16.61 3.10 21.11
C GLN A 249 -15.70 2.46 20.05
N TRP A 250 -14.40 2.74 20.09
CA TRP A 250 -13.46 2.21 19.09
C TRP A 250 -13.29 0.69 19.20
N THR A 251 -13.45 0.12 20.40
CA THR A 251 -13.51 -1.34 20.57
C THR A 251 -14.76 -1.93 19.90
N THR A 252 -15.91 -1.27 20.04
CA THR A 252 -17.16 -1.68 19.37
C THR A 252 -17.03 -1.59 17.85
N ASP A 253 -16.42 -0.52 17.35
CA ASP A 253 -16.23 -0.29 15.92
C ASP A 253 -15.24 -1.31 15.32
N ALA A 254 -14.16 -1.63 16.04
CA ALA A 254 -13.24 -2.70 15.67
C ALA A 254 -13.96 -4.07 15.62
N GLN A 255 -14.77 -4.37 16.60
CA GLN A 255 -15.52 -5.64 16.64
C GLN A 255 -16.53 -5.71 15.48
N TRP A 256 -17.12 -4.59 15.07
CA TRP A 256 -18.03 -4.55 13.92
C TRP A 256 -17.30 -4.89 12.60
N ALA A 257 -16.12 -4.33 12.39
CA ALA A 257 -15.26 -4.70 11.26
C ALA A 257 -14.85 -6.17 11.31
N LEU A 258 -14.42 -6.64 12.50
CA LEU A 258 -14.00 -8.03 12.72
C LEU A 258 -15.13 -9.02 12.41
N THR A 259 -16.36 -8.74 12.82
CA THR A 259 -17.53 -9.62 12.54
C THR A 259 -17.69 -9.84 11.04
N PHE A 260 -17.50 -8.81 10.21
CA PHE A 260 -17.53 -8.97 8.76
C PHE A 260 -16.32 -9.78 8.25
N VAL A 261 -15.11 -9.50 8.72
CA VAL A 261 -13.90 -10.24 8.32
C VAL A 261 -14.06 -11.73 8.64
N GLU A 262 -14.51 -12.07 9.85
CA GLU A 262 -14.73 -13.46 10.25
C GLU A 262 -15.80 -14.16 9.42
N SER A 263 -16.80 -13.43 8.92
CA SER A 263 -17.82 -13.98 8.04
C SER A 263 -17.31 -14.33 6.64
N MET A 264 -16.15 -13.79 6.25
CA MET A 264 -15.48 -14.09 4.98
C MET A 264 -14.50 -15.26 5.09
N TRP A 265 -14.31 -15.81 6.29
CA TRP A 265 -13.44 -16.96 6.50
C TRP A 265 -14.09 -18.25 6.01
N ASP A 266 -13.36 -18.99 5.18
CA ASP A 266 -13.71 -20.34 4.74
C ASP A 266 -12.81 -21.37 5.42
N PRO A 267 -13.27 -22.05 6.48
CA PRO A 267 -12.46 -23.03 7.19
C PRO A 267 -12.20 -24.33 6.38
N THR A 268 -12.98 -24.58 5.34
CA THR A 268 -12.81 -25.76 4.48
C THR A 268 -11.63 -25.58 3.54
N ASN A 269 -11.51 -24.40 2.96
CA ASN A 269 -10.44 -24.06 2.03
C ASN A 269 -9.27 -23.32 2.70
N GLY A 270 -9.45 -22.86 3.92
CA GLY A 270 -8.41 -22.17 4.70
C GLY A 270 -8.03 -20.79 4.15
N LEU A 271 -9.00 -20.01 3.70
CA LEU A 271 -8.80 -18.70 3.08
C LEU A 271 -9.88 -17.69 3.50
N PHE A 272 -9.62 -16.42 3.25
CA PHE A 272 -10.62 -15.35 3.31
C PHE A 272 -11.09 -14.98 1.90
N TRP A 273 -12.41 -14.91 1.73
CA TRP A 273 -13.02 -14.41 0.51
C TRP A 273 -12.84 -12.88 0.39
N THR A 274 -12.88 -12.39 -0.85
CA THR A 274 -12.64 -10.99 -1.21
C THR A 274 -13.55 -9.98 -0.50
N GLY A 275 -14.81 -10.35 -0.26
CA GLY A 275 -15.84 -9.47 0.29
C GLY A 275 -17.20 -9.75 -0.32
N THR A 276 -18.02 -8.71 -0.56
CA THR A 276 -19.36 -8.85 -1.12
C THR A 276 -19.52 -8.20 -2.49
N GLY A 277 -20.57 -8.59 -3.20
CA GLY A 277 -21.09 -7.87 -4.35
C GLY A 277 -21.67 -6.49 -3.97
N THR A 278 -22.18 -5.76 -4.98
CA THR A 278 -22.78 -4.43 -4.80
C THR A 278 -24.08 -4.44 -3.99
N ASP A 279 -24.68 -5.62 -3.76
CA ASP A 279 -25.78 -5.79 -2.83
C ASP A 279 -25.36 -5.68 -1.34
N GLY A 280 -24.05 -5.73 -1.07
CA GLY A 280 -23.46 -5.67 0.28
C GLY A 280 -23.71 -6.93 1.12
N VAL A 281 -24.15 -8.03 0.51
CA VAL A 281 -24.55 -9.27 1.20
C VAL A 281 -23.96 -10.52 0.56
N THR A 282 -24.07 -10.66 -0.77
CA THR A 282 -23.63 -11.87 -1.49
C THR A 282 -22.10 -11.93 -1.53
N THR A 283 -21.53 -13.01 -0.99
CA THR A 283 -20.08 -13.21 -0.99
C THR A 283 -19.52 -13.27 -2.41
N ASN A 284 -18.44 -12.51 -2.62
CA ASN A 284 -17.65 -12.57 -3.85
C ASN A 284 -16.51 -13.58 -3.68
N TYR A 285 -16.62 -14.68 -4.42
CA TYR A 285 -15.69 -15.82 -4.35
C TYR A 285 -14.50 -15.70 -5.31
N TYR A 286 -14.48 -14.70 -6.20
CA TYR A 286 -13.44 -14.59 -7.22
C TYR A 286 -13.35 -13.15 -7.77
N PRO A 287 -12.14 -12.63 -8.02
CA PRO A 287 -10.85 -13.21 -7.66
C PRO A 287 -10.57 -13.15 -6.15
N VAL A 288 -9.62 -13.95 -5.67
CA VAL A 288 -9.19 -13.96 -4.26
C VAL A 288 -7.80 -13.34 -4.16
N PRO A 289 -7.66 -12.17 -3.53
CA PRO A 289 -6.39 -11.46 -3.45
C PRO A 289 -5.52 -11.93 -2.28
N GLU A 290 -4.23 -11.65 -2.39
CA GLU A 290 -3.21 -12.00 -1.40
C GLU A 290 -3.39 -11.23 -0.09
N ASP A 291 -3.66 -9.92 -0.18
CA ASP A 291 -3.79 -9.02 0.97
C ASP A 291 -4.83 -9.51 1.99
N CYS A 292 -5.97 -10.03 1.53
CA CYS A 292 -6.96 -10.63 2.44
C CYS A 292 -6.38 -11.80 3.25
N GLN A 293 -5.35 -12.48 2.77
CA GLN A 293 -4.77 -13.66 3.41
C GLN A 293 -3.69 -13.29 4.43
N SER A 294 -2.69 -12.53 4.00
CA SER A 294 -1.57 -12.13 4.85
C SER A 294 -1.97 -11.07 5.87
N TRP A 295 -2.74 -10.06 5.46
CA TRP A 295 -3.14 -8.97 6.35
C TRP A 295 -4.11 -9.40 7.42
N SER A 296 -5.03 -10.35 7.12
CA SER A 296 -5.88 -10.93 8.16
C SER A 296 -5.05 -11.53 9.30
N TYR A 297 -4.01 -12.28 8.97
CA TYR A 297 -3.14 -12.85 10.00
C TYR A 297 -2.29 -11.80 10.71
N LEU A 298 -1.76 -10.80 9.98
CA LEU A 298 -0.98 -9.71 10.58
C LEU A 298 -1.81 -8.87 11.56
N ALA A 299 -3.07 -8.59 11.21
CA ALA A 299 -3.97 -7.79 12.04
C ALA A 299 -4.59 -8.58 13.20
N LEU A 300 -5.10 -9.77 12.93
CA LEU A 300 -5.87 -10.56 13.90
C LEU A 300 -4.98 -11.37 14.86
N ARG A 301 -3.78 -11.79 14.42
CA ARG A 301 -2.84 -12.61 15.20
C ARG A 301 -3.48 -13.88 15.78
N ASN A 302 -4.46 -14.45 15.08
CA ASN A 302 -5.21 -15.61 15.53
C ASN A 302 -4.81 -16.85 14.71
N SER A 303 -4.32 -17.88 15.42
CA SER A 303 -3.86 -19.14 14.80
C SER A 303 -4.95 -19.89 14.03
N THR A 304 -6.23 -19.64 14.29
CA THR A 304 -7.35 -20.18 13.50
C THR A 304 -7.21 -19.83 12.02
N TYR A 305 -6.66 -18.66 11.71
CA TYR A 305 -6.50 -18.15 10.34
C TYR A 305 -5.12 -18.43 9.73
N ALA A 306 -4.28 -19.21 10.40
CA ALA A 306 -2.90 -19.48 9.95
C ALA A 306 -2.82 -20.15 8.58
N SER A 307 -3.82 -20.94 8.20
CA SER A 307 -3.89 -21.61 6.90
C SER A 307 -4.10 -20.67 5.72
N SER A 308 -4.59 -19.43 5.95
CA SER A 308 -4.71 -18.44 4.87
C SER A 308 -3.36 -18.07 4.25
N ILE A 309 -2.30 -18.04 5.08
CA ILE A 309 -0.92 -17.83 4.63
C ILE A 309 -0.45 -18.99 3.75
N ASP A 310 -0.76 -20.25 4.12
CA ASP A 310 -0.37 -21.41 3.33
C ASP A 310 -1.18 -21.48 2.03
N TRP A 311 -2.46 -21.10 2.06
CA TRP A 311 -3.27 -20.97 0.85
C TRP A 311 -2.66 -19.95 -0.13
N ALA A 312 -2.35 -18.74 0.34
CA ALA A 312 -1.72 -17.72 -0.49
C ALA A 312 -0.37 -18.18 -1.04
N TYR A 313 0.48 -18.79 -0.20
CA TYR A 313 1.79 -19.32 -0.59
C TYR A 313 1.70 -20.35 -1.71
N THR A 314 0.67 -21.21 -1.71
CA THR A 314 0.52 -22.29 -2.69
C THR A 314 -0.30 -21.89 -3.91
N THR A 315 -1.40 -21.17 -3.71
CA THR A 315 -2.36 -20.84 -4.78
C THR A 315 -1.93 -19.63 -5.58
N LEU A 316 -1.28 -18.66 -4.94
CA LEU A 316 -0.81 -17.43 -5.58
C LEU A 316 0.67 -17.50 -5.96
N ALA A 317 1.30 -18.66 -5.82
CA ALA A 317 2.70 -18.86 -6.19
C ALA A 317 2.92 -18.44 -7.64
N ALA A 318 3.91 -17.56 -7.84
CA ALA A 318 4.27 -17.01 -9.14
C ALA A 318 5.78 -17.11 -9.37
N THR A 319 6.16 -17.38 -10.62
CA THR A 319 7.55 -17.34 -11.06
C THR A 319 7.63 -16.61 -12.39
N ASP A 320 8.53 -15.64 -12.47
CA ASP A 320 8.81 -14.90 -13.70
C ASP A 320 10.33 -14.72 -13.82
N GLY A 321 10.94 -15.43 -14.76
CA GLY A 321 12.40 -15.50 -14.92
C GLY A 321 13.08 -15.99 -13.64
N SER A 322 13.87 -15.13 -13.02
CA SER A 322 14.58 -15.43 -11.76
C SER A 322 13.81 -15.07 -10.49
N PHE A 323 12.64 -14.46 -10.63
CA PHE A 323 11.83 -14.04 -9.49
C PHE A 323 10.85 -15.14 -9.12
N SER A 324 10.75 -15.45 -7.82
CA SER A 324 9.77 -16.39 -7.26
C SER A 324 9.13 -15.76 -6.01
N GLY A 325 7.81 -15.63 -6.03
CA GLY A 325 7.03 -14.98 -4.98
C GLY A 325 5.57 -15.32 -5.09
N VAL A 326 4.70 -14.33 -4.83
CA VAL A 326 3.26 -14.45 -5.03
C VAL A 326 2.76 -13.39 -6.02
N SER A 327 1.67 -13.72 -6.71
CA SER A 327 0.88 -12.76 -7.48
C SER A 327 -0.12 -12.04 -6.59
N TYR A 328 -0.74 -10.98 -7.14
CA TYR A 328 -1.76 -10.21 -6.46
C TYR A 328 -3.02 -11.05 -6.13
N SER A 329 -3.48 -11.86 -7.06
CA SER A 329 -4.67 -12.70 -6.89
C SER A 329 -4.58 -13.96 -7.74
N ASN A 330 -5.54 -14.87 -7.55
CA ASN A 330 -5.68 -16.07 -8.36
C ASN A 330 -6.25 -15.83 -9.76
N ALA A 331 -6.46 -14.58 -10.17
CA ALA A 331 -6.88 -14.24 -11.52
C ALA A 331 -5.71 -14.31 -12.53
N ASP A 332 -4.51 -13.94 -12.09
CA ASP A 332 -3.31 -13.95 -12.92
C ASP A 332 -2.09 -14.23 -12.06
N THR A 333 -1.51 -15.41 -12.21
CA THR A 333 -0.27 -15.83 -11.52
C THR A 333 0.95 -15.84 -12.45
N SER A 334 0.90 -15.12 -13.57
CA SER A 334 1.96 -15.08 -14.59
C SER A 334 3.14 -14.17 -14.24
N GLY A 335 3.08 -13.44 -13.14
CA GLY A 335 4.13 -12.54 -12.65
C GLY A 335 4.13 -12.40 -11.14
N VAL A 336 5.23 -11.92 -10.61
CA VAL A 336 5.42 -11.70 -9.17
C VAL A 336 4.98 -10.28 -8.82
N TRP A 337 4.11 -10.14 -7.83
CA TRP A 337 3.79 -8.89 -7.17
C TRP A 337 4.71 -8.71 -5.98
N PHE A 338 5.67 -7.78 -6.07
CA PHE A 338 6.73 -7.67 -5.07
C PHE A 338 6.23 -7.14 -3.72
N GLU A 339 5.22 -6.29 -3.73
CA GLU A 339 4.58 -5.82 -2.50
C GLU A 339 3.93 -6.98 -1.75
N GLY A 340 3.09 -7.80 -2.39
CA GLY A 340 2.47 -8.98 -1.77
C GLY A 340 3.49 -10.03 -1.34
N THR A 341 4.61 -10.14 -2.06
CA THR A 341 5.72 -10.99 -1.65
C THR A 341 6.35 -10.50 -0.34
N ALA A 342 6.41 -9.17 -0.11
CA ALA A 342 6.82 -8.58 1.17
C ALA A 342 5.76 -8.81 2.27
N HIS A 343 4.46 -8.70 1.96
CA HIS A 343 3.36 -9.04 2.89
C HIS A 343 3.52 -10.46 3.42
N MET A 344 3.70 -11.41 2.52
CA MET A 344 3.90 -12.81 2.86
C MET A 344 5.16 -13.03 3.71
N ALA A 345 6.26 -12.34 3.41
CA ALA A 345 7.47 -12.42 4.24
C ALA A 345 7.19 -11.93 5.68
N ALA A 346 6.46 -10.82 5.84
CA ALA A 346 6.05 -10.31 7.14
C ALA A 346 5.09 -11.30 7.85
N ALA A 347 4.12 -11.87 7.13
CA ALA A 347 3.15 -12.83 7.67
C ALA A 347 3.84 -14.13 8.14
N PHE A 348 4.80 -14.68 7.38
CA PHE A 348 5.60 -15.82 7.82
C PHE A 348 6.39 -15.52 9.09
N ARG A 349 7.04 -14.34 9.18
CA ARG A 349 7.75 -13.94 10.39
C ARG A 349 6.80 -13.80 11.59
N ALA A 350 5.62 -13.26 11.36
CA ALA A 350 4.61 -13.09 12.38
C ALA A 350 4.03 -14.42 12.86
N ARG A 351 3.82 -15.40 11.96
CA ARG A 351 3.33 -16.74 12.27
C ARG A 351 4.40 -17.59 12.97
N ASN A 352 5.63 -17.51 12.52
CA ASN A 352 6.79 -18.18 13.08
C ASN A 352 6.60 -19.72 13.26
N SER A 353 5.93 -20.36 12.31
CA SER A 353 5.79 -21.81 12.27
C SER A 353 7.03 -22.47 11.64
N SER A 354 7.14 -23.80 11.74
CA SER A 354 8.25 -24.54 11.16
C SER A 354 8.38 -24.28 9.65
N GLY A 355 9.56 -23.85 9.20
CA GLY A 355 9.86 -23.51 7.81
C GLY A 355 9.54 -22.05 7.42
N ASP A 356 8.79 -21.29 8.22
CA ASP A 356 8.41 -19.92 7.91
C ASP A 356 9.61 -18.97 7.76
N ALA A 357 10.62 -19.12 8.61
CA ALA A 357 11.83 -18.31 8.53
C ALA A 357 12.58 -18.51 7.19
N ALA A 358 12.59 -19.73 6.66
CA ALA A 358 13.19 -20.01 5.35
C ALA A 358 12.36 -19.42 4.21
N LYS A 359 11.02 -19.51 4.27
CA LYS A 359 10.10 -18.92 3.27
C LYS A 359 10.22 -17.38 3.26
N ALA A 360 10.18 -16.76 4.43
CA ALA A 360 10.35 -15.30 4.56
C ALA A 360 11.70 -14.84 3.98
N LYS A 361 12.78 -15.57 4.30
CA LYS A 361 14.11 -15.27 3.75
C LYS A 361 14.13 -15.37 2.22
N ALA A 362 13.56 -16.41 1.64
CA ALA A 362 13.51 -16.62 0.20
C ALA A 362 12.76 -15.48 -0.50
N PHE A 363 11.62 -15.05 0.03
CA PHE A 363 10.84 -13.94 -0.51
C PHE A 363 11.58 -12.62 -0.43
N LEU A 364 12.21 -12.33 0.70
CA LEU A 364 13.05 -11.12 0.82
C LEU A 364 14.23 -11.15 -0.16
N GLN A 365 14.85 -12.31 -0.39
CA GLN A 365 15.91 -12.45 -1.39
C GLN A 365 15.42 -12.20 -2.82
N THR A 366 14.21 -12.64 -3.16
CA THR A 366 13.57 -12.29 -4.46
C THR A 366 13.41 -10.78 -4.61
N ILE A 367 12.93 -10.09 -3.58
CA ILE A 367 12.77 -8.63 -3.63
C ILE A 367 14.13 -7.91 -3.73
N GLN A 368 15.13 -8.38 -2.99
CA GLN A 368 16.51 -7.87 -3.08
C GLN A 368 17.13 -8.09 -4.47
N LEU A 369 16.81 -9.21 -5.12
CA LEU A 369 17.20 -9.46 -6.50
C LEU A 369 16.47 -8.49 -7.45
N ALA A 370 15.16 -8.29 -7.27
CA ALA A 370 14.37 -7.36 -8.07
C ALA A 370 14.90 -5.93 -8.00
N GLN A 371 15.36 -5.47 -6.83
CA GLN A 371 15.96 -4.14 -6.67
C GLN A 371 17.09 -3.84 -7.66
N THR A 372 17.76 -4.87 -8.16
CA THR A 372 18.93 -4.72 -9.04
C THR A 372 18.74 -5.32 -10.43
N THR A 373 17.69 -6.09 -10.67
CA THR A 373 17.53 -6.85 -11.92
C THR A 373 16.12 -6.81 -12.51
N ALA A 374 15.12 -6.22 -11.82
CA ALA A 374 13.79 -6.01 -12.39
C ALA A 374 13.86 -5.05 -13.62
N PRO A 375 12.84 -5.08 -14.50
CA PRO A 375 12.93 -4.37 -15.80
C PRO A 375 13.24 -2.88 -15.69
N ASN A 376 12.72 -2.17 -14.71
CA ASN A 376 12.91 -0.72 -14.53
C ASN A 376 13.69 -0.37 -13.25
N ASN A 377 14.50 -1.32 -12.74
CA ASN A 377 15.28 -1.10 -11.54
C ASN A 377 16.26 0.08 -11.67
N ASP A 378 16.45 0.79 -10.58
CA ASP A 378 17.47 1.84 -10.41
C ASP A 378 18.57 1.43 -9.40
N GLY A 379 18.49 0.19 -8.90
CA GLY A 379 19.35 -0.34 -7.84
C GLY A 379 19.00 0.16 -6.44
N LEU A 380 17.92 0.93 -6.28
CA LEU A 380 17.47 1.53 -5.02
C LEU A 380 16.05 1.11 -4.64
N GLY A 381 15.05 1.46 -5.45
CA GLY A 381 13.64 1.14 -5.25
C GLY A 381 13.27 -0.28 -5.63
N ILE A 382 12.04 -0.66 -5.33
CA ILE A 382 11.43 -1.95 -5.70
C ILE A 382 10.31 -1.69 -6.69
N ASP A 383 10.30 -2.40 -7.82
CA ASP A 383 9.20 -2.38 -8.78
C ASP A 383 7.91 -2.93 -8.12
N ALA A 384 6.75 -2.48 -8.59
CA ALA A 384 5.47 -3.02 -8.10
C ALA A 384 5.29 -4.49 -8.51
N ALA A 385 5.65 -4.83 -9.75
CA ALA A 385 5.56 -6.19 -10.29
C ALA A 385 6.77 -6.56 -11.13
N SER A 386 6.96 -7.85 -11.39
CA SER A 386 8.07 -8.38 -12.22
C SER A 386 7.90 -8.09 -13.72
N LYS A 387 6.69 -7.74 -14.14
CA LYS A 387 6.31 -7.49 -15.54
C LYS A 387 5.19 -6.47 -15.63
N ASP A 388 5.03 -5.88 -16.80
CA ASP A 388 3.92 -5.00 -17.11
C ASP A 388 2.62 -5.79 -17.31
N GLY A 389 1.50 -5.21 -16.87
CA GLY A 389 0.15 -5.70 -17.12
C GLY A 389 -0.22 -6.94 -16.32
N LEU A 390 0.38 -7.18 -15.14
CA LEU A 390 -0.04 -8.25 -14.21
C LEU A 390 -1.45 -7.96 -13.69
N GLN A 391 -2.43 -8.74 -14.15
CA GLN A 391 -3.84 -8.46 -13.89
C GLN A 391 -4.23 -8.73 -12.44
N THR A 392 -4.97 -7.79 -11.84
CA THR A 392 -5.53 -7.99 -10.49
C THR A 392 -6.78 -8.87 -10.50
N GLY A 393 -7.48 -8.96 -11.64
CA GLY A 393 -8.79 -9.58 -11.79
C GLY A 393 -9.96 -8.65 -11.47
N PHE A 394 -9.67 -7.39 -11.10
CA PHE A 394 -10.68 -6.36 -10.79
C PHE A 394 -10.77 -5.28 -11.89
N GLY A 395 -10.08 -5.48 -13.00
CA GLY A 395 -10.11 -4.61 -14.18
C GLY A 395 -8.97 -3.60 -14.21
N ASP A 396 -7.96 -3.79 -13.39
CA ASP A 396 -6.71 -3.05 -13.35
C ASP A 396 -5.50 -4.02 -13.34
N ALA A 397 -4.28 -3.48 -13.43
CA ALA A 397 -3.05 -4.27 -13.48
C ALA A 397 -1.91 -3.57 -12.74
N TYR A 398 -0.94 -4.35 -12.29
CA TYR A 398 0.35 -3.87 -11.84
C TYR A 398 1.36 -3.85 -12.99
N TYR A 399 2.40 -3.02 -12.82
CA TYR A 399 3.44 -2.80 -13.82
C TYR A 399 4.83 -2.94 -13.20
N ALA A 400 5.81 -3.26 -14.05
CA ALA A 400 7.22 -3.20 -13.66
C ALA A 400 7.64 -1.73 -13.60
N ALA A 401 7.30 -1.06 -12.53
CA ALA A 401 7.61 0.34 -12.28
C ALA A 401 8.01 0.51 -10.81
N LEU A 402 9.05 1.29 -10.56
CA LEU A 402 9.50 1.57 -9.20
C LEU A 402 8.38 2.19 -8.37
N HIS A 403 8.13 1.64 -7.19
CA HIS A 403 6.94 1.89 -6.40
C HIS A 403 7.26 2.15 -4.93
N VAL A 404 6.71 3.23 -4.40
CA VAL A 404 6.90 3.62 -2.99
C VAL A 404 6.26 2.58 -2.05
N GLY A 405 5.04 2.10 -2.35
CA GLY A 405 4.34 1.09 -1.55
C GLY A 405 5.12 -0.21 -1.44
N ALA A 406 5.56 -0.80 -2.57
CA ALA A 406 6.36 -2.01 -2.59
C ALA A 406 7.69 -1.84 -1.84
N THR A 407 8.36 -0.69 -2.02
CA THR A 407 9.61 -0.38 -1.33
C THR A 407 9.40 -0.21 0.18
N GLY A 408 8.31 0.46 0.59
CA GLY A 408 7.92 0.62 1.99
C GLY A 408 7.65 -0.72 2.68
N TRP A 409 6.89 -1.59 2.03
CA TRP A 409 6.62 -2.94 2.55
C TRP A 409 7.87 -3.81 2.64
N TYR A 410 8.76 -3.72 1.64
CA TYR A 410 10.07 -4.39 1.74
C TYR A 410 10.83 -3.92 2.98
N CYS A 411 10.90 -2.60 3.22
CA CYS A 411 11.56 -2.04 4.39
C CYS A 411 10.98 -2.56 5.71
N VAL A 412 9.65 -2.61 5.81
CA VAL A 412 8.97 -3.12 7.02
C VAL A 412 9.20 -4.61 7.18
N ALA A 413 9.01 -5.41 6.12
CA ALA A 413 9.15 -6.86 6.16
C ALA A 413 10.59 -7.30 6.47
N ASP A 414 11.62 -6.64 5.88
CA ASP A 414 13.02 -6.96 6.11
C ASP A 414 13.44 -6.74 7.57
N GLN A 415 12.82 -5.78 8.25
CA GLN A 415 13.05 -5.48 9.66
C GLN A 415 12.12 -6.25 10.62
N GLY A 416 11.21 -7.10 10.11
CA GLY A 416 10.28 -7.87 10.92
C GLY A 416 9.15 -7.03 11.56
N GLY A 417 8.83 -5.89 10.96
CA GLY A 417 7.73 -5.03 11.38
C GLY A 417 6.35 -5.58 11.05
N ASN A 418 5.33 -5.01 11.70
CA ASN A 418 3.93 -5.28 11.42
C ASN A 418 3.13 -3.96 11.51
N PRO A 419 2.71 -3.38 10.38
CA PRO A 419 2.04 -2.08 10.36
C PRO A 419 0.64 -2.09 11.00
N PHE A 420 0.03 -3.27 11.20
CA PHE A 420 -1.29 -3.41 11.84
C PHE A 420 -1.25 -3.34 13.37
N LEU A 421 -0.06 -3.22 13.98
CA LEU A 421 0.12 -3.09 15.42
C LEU A 421 0.80 -1.77 15.76
N LEU A 422 0.50 -1.17 16.92
CA LEU A 422 1.27 -0.03 17.43
C LEU A 422 2.72 -0.45 17.71
N GLN A 423 3.69 0.34 17.19
CA GLN A 423 5.13 0.08 17.26
C GLN A 423 5.84 1.05 18.21
#